data_a18c529c46d8f82b9398e5d035a04e9f
#
_entry.id   a18c529c46d8f82b9398e5d035a04e9f
#
_cell.length_a   1.000
_cell.length_b   1.000
_cell.length_c   1.000
_cell.angle_alpha   90.00
_cell.angle_beta   90.00
_cell.angle_gamma   90.00
#
_symmetry.space_group_name_H-M   'P 1'
#
loop_
_entity.id
_entity.type
_entity.pdbx_description
1 polymer ?
#
loop_
_entity_poly.entity_id
_entity_poly.type
_entity_poly.pdbx_seq_one_letter_code
_entity_poly.pdbx_strand_id
1 'polypeptide(L)'
;MRKIAILLMFTFIISSTMAEGKVFVLAFHTFLDKEKIDLDIGAKELRQELESLKNQGFKFVTMEDVKKNKIIGNKNVLITIDDGHKTVIKAYNEVLKPMNIKPVLAIYPGIVGISKSFMTWDEINSLVKEGVYIASHGYNHLKVNEKLYSKDKSAFEDEIIKSKKILEEKTGKKIDTFIYPYGIRSKITKEYLKKFGYTMAFTINWGTLAVPIEKNSDMFELPRY
;
A
#
# COMPACT_ATOMS: atom_id res chain seq x y z
N MET A 1 18.22 -69.73 -3.41
CA MET A 1 17.00 -68.88 -3.37
C MET A 1 17.39 -67.49 -2.91
N ARG A 2 17.46 -66.52 -3.83
CA ARG A 2 17.80 -65.10 -3.53
C ARG A 2 16.52 -64.36 -3.09
N LYS A 3 16.51 -63.86 -1.85
CA LYS A 3 15.44 -62.96 -1.36
C LYS A 3 15.68 -61.58 -1.90
N ILE A 4 14.77 -61.05 -2.74
CA ILE A 4 14.74 -59.67 -3.21
C ILE A 4 14.02 -58.86 -2.14
N ALA A 5 14.73 -58.00 -1.43
CA ALA A 5 14.13 -57.02 -0.53
C ALA A 5 13.68 -55.80 -1.36
N ILE A 6 12.36 -55.63 -1.47
CA ILE A 6 11.76 -54.43 -2.10
C ILE A 6 11.79 -53.32 -1.05
N LEU A 7 12.69 -52.33 -1.23
CA LEU A 7 12.75 -51.11 -0.44
C LEU A 7 11.69 -50.15 -0.97
N LEU A 8 10.53 -50.08 -0.31
CA LEU A 8 9.50 -49.08 -0.57
C LEU A 8 10.01 -47.72 -0.03
N MET A 9 10.52 -46.90 -0.94
CA MET A 9 10.80 -45.47 -0.67
C MET A 9 9.48 -44.73 -0.57
N PHE A 10 9.00 -44.50 0.64
CA PHE A 10 7.94 -43.52 0.89
C PHE A 10 8.49 -42.13 0.69
N THR A 11 8.25 -41.55 -0.47
CA THR A 11 8.45 -40.10 -0.69
C THR A 11 7.35 -39.36 0.07
N PHE A 12 7.69 -38.88 1.26
CA PHE A 12 6.87 -37.89 1.96
C PHE A 12 6.85 -36.62 1.12
N ILE A 13 5.81 -36.42 0.32
CA ILE A 13 5.49 -35.12 -0.24
C ILE A 13 4.98 -34.29 0.94
N ILE A 14 5.89 -33.51 1.54
CA ILE A 14 5.51 -32.44 2.48
C ILE A 14 4.81 -31.40 1.62
N SER A 15 3.50 -31.50 1.49
CA SER A 15 2.67 -30.40 1.03
C SER A 15 2.77 -29.30 2.09
N SER A 16 3.68 -28.35 1.90
CA SER A 16 3.69 -27.15 2.70
C SER A 16 2.42 -26.37 2.37
N THR A 17 1.37 -26.58 3.15
CA THR A 17 0.22 -25.68 3.13
C THR A 17 0.76 -24.31 3.51
N MET A 18 0.88 -23.43 2.52
CA MET A 18 1.24 -22.02 2.77
C MET A 18 0.23 -21.47 3.78
N ALA A 19 0.74 -20.99 4.90
CA ALA A 19 -0.13 -20.45 5.93
C ALA A 19 -0.91 -19.26 5.36
N GLU A 20 -2.23 -19.27 5.56
CA GLU A 20 -3.10 -18.24 5.03
C GLU A 20 -3.25 -17.09 6.02
N GLY A 21 -3.24 -15.86 5.49
CA GLY A 21 -3.48 -14.67 6.26
C GLY A 21 -4.50 -13.75 5.61
N LYS A 22 -5.13 -12.90 6.44
CA LYS A 22 -5.96 -11.78 5.98
C LYS A 22 -5.42 -10.49 6.55
N VAL A 23 -5.45 -9.43 5.76
CA VAL A 23 -5.00 -8.10 6.14
C VAL A 23 -6.11 -7.10 5.89
N PHE A 24 -6.43 -6.31 6.92
CA PHE A 24 -7.24 -5.11 6.79
C PHE A 24 -6.31 -3.97 6.37
N VAL A 25 -6.58 -3.34 5.24
CA VAL A 25 -5.80 -2.22 4.75
C VAL A 25 -6.56 -0.94 5.06
N LEU A 26 -6.03 -0.12 5.97
CA LEU A 26 -6.67 1.12 6.42
C LEU A 26 -6.07 2.32 5.73
N ALA A 27 -6.92 3.24 5.26
CA ALA A 27 -6.53 4.47 4.59
C ALA A 27 -6.69 5.69 5.48
N PHE A 28 -5.65 6.48 5.59
CA PHE A 28 -5.61 7.78 6.25
C PHE A 28 -5.13 8.85 5.27
N HIS A 29 -5.37 10.13 5.57
CA HIS A 29 -4.95 11.25 4.70
C HIS A 29 -4.24 12.34 5.51
N THR A 30 -4.92 12.97 6.48
CA THR A 30 -4.39 14.08 7.26
C THR A 30 -4.51 13.86 8.77
N PHE A 31 -3.66 14.59 9.53
CA PHE A 31 -3.59 14.49 10.99
C PHE A 31 -3.55 15.92 11.58
N LEU A 32 -4.61 16.69 11.34
CA LEU A 32 -4.65 18.12 11.63
C LEU A 32 -5.04 18.46 13.07
N ASP A 33 -5.59 17.51 13.83
CA ASP A 33 -6.15 17.74 15.19
C ASP A 33 -7.25 18.83 15.21
N LYS A 34 -7.92 19.05 14.08
CA LYS A 34 -8.99 20.04 13.92
C LYS A 34 -10.35 19.37 13.83
N GLU A 35 -11.41 20.18 13.89
CA GLU A 35 -12.78 19.71 13.79
C GLU A 35 -12.97 18.76 12.59
N LYS A 36 -13.75 17.69 12.81
CA LYS A 36 -13.93 16.52 11.93
C LYS A 36 -14.19 16.90 10.47
N ILE A 37 -13.15 16.86 9.68
CA ILE A 37 -13.25 16.68 8.24
C ILE A 37 -13.21 15.16 8.02
N ASP A 38 -14.07 14.60 7.19
CA ASP A 38 -14.25 13.15 6.99
C ASP A 38 -12.95 12.33 6.71
N LEU A 39 -11.86 12.99 6.36
CA LEU A 39 -10.56 12.38 6.04
C LEU A 39 -9.44 12.75 7.04
N ASP A 40 -9.76 13.45 8.13
CA ASP A 40 -8.80 13.88 9.13
C ASP A 40 -8.99 13.11 10.45
N ILE A 41 -7.88 12.74 11.06
CA ILE A 41 -7.84 12.15 12.39
C ILE A 41 -6.71 12.79 13.19
N GLY A 42 -6.98 13.21 14.43
CA GLY A 42 -5.95 13.78 15.29
C GLY A 42 -4.90 12.73 15.71
N ALA A 43 -3.67 13.18 15.96
CA ALA A 43 -2.59 12.27 16.37
C ALA A 43 -2.92 11.50 17.67
N LYS A 44 -3.63 12.14 18.63
CA LYS A 44 -4.10 11.48 19.84
C LYS A 44 -5.15 10.41 19.55
N GLU A 45 -6.13 10.72 18.70
CA GLU A 45 -7.18 9.78 18.30
C GLU A 45 -6.59 8.61 17.51
N LEU A 46 -5.69 8.89 16.55
CA LEU A 46 -4.94 7.85 15.84
C LEU A 46 -4.27 6.89 16.81
N ARG A 47 -3.56 7.40 17.83
CA ARG A 47 -2.92 6.56 18.83
C ARG A 47 -3.93 5.67 19.55
N GLN A 48 -5.06 6.21 19.99
CA GLN A 48 -6.09 5.47 20.70
C GLN A 48 -6.68 4.34 19.85
N GLU A 49 -6.96 4.61 18.57
CA GLU A 49 -7.48 3.62 17.63
C GLU A 49 -6.47 2.49 17.38
N LEU A 50 -5.19 2.83 17.16
CA LEU A 50 -4.15 1.83 16.92
C LEU A 50 -3.86 1.00 18.19
N GLU A 51 -3.86 1.61 19.39
CA GLU A 51 -3.75 0.89 20.67
C GLU A 51 -4.96 -0.03 20.89
N SER A 52 -6.16 0.41 20.55
CA SER A 52 -7.37 -0.42 20.63
C SER A 52 -7.26 -1.64 19.73
N LEU A 53 -6.84 -1.47 18.48
CA LEU A 53 -6.59 -2.60 17.57
C LEU A 53 -5.54 -3.57 18.13
N LYS A 54 -4.43 -3.03 18.66
CA LYS A 54 -3.37 -3.84 19.27
C LYS A 54 -3.89 -4.66 20.47
N ASN A 55 -4.69 -4.04 21.35
CA ASN A 55 -5.31 -4.70 22.50
C ASN A 55 -6.31 -5.78 22.11
N GLN A 56 -6.96 -5.65 20.96
CA GLN A 56 -7.82 -6.68 20.35
C GLN A 56 -7.03 -7.80 19.68
N GLY A 57 -5.69 -7.76 19.71
CA GLY A 57 -4.80 -8.78 19.15
C GLY A 57 -4.48 -8.61 17.67
N PHE A 58 -4.76 -7.45 17.08
CA PHE A 58 -4.31 -7.15 15.73
C PHE A 58 -2.80 -6.88 15.70
N LYS A 59 -2.15 -7.34 14.63
CA LYS A 59 -0.73 -7.11 14.33
C LYS A 59 -0.61 -6.11 13.20
N PHE A 60 0.22 -5.10 13.39
CA PHE A 60 0.57 -4.19 12.31
C PHE A 60 1.65 -4.83 11.43
N VAL A 61 1.38 -4.89 10.14
CA VAL A 61 2.25 -5.53 9.14
C VAL A 61 2.76 -4.50 8.14
N THR A 62 3.85 -4.81 7.49
CA THR A 62 4.43 -3.96 6.46
C THR A 62 4.03 -4.44 5.05
N MET A 63 4.16 -3.55 4.06
CA MET A 63 3.95 -3.94 2.66
C MET A 63 4.93 -5.03 2.20
N GLU A 64 6.15 -5.03 2.75
CA GLU A 64 7.13 -6.08 2.50
C GLU A 64 6.69 -7.45 3.03
N ASP A 65 6.03 -7.49 4.21
CA ASP A 65 5.49 -8.74 4.74
C ASP A 65 4.36 -9.29 3.86
N VAL A 66 3.50 -8.39 3.36
CA VAL A 66 2.44 -8.74 2.40
C VAL A 66 3.04 -9.33 1.13
N LYS A 67 3.98 -8.61 0.50
CA LYS A 67 4.62 -9.04 -0.76
C LYS A 67 5.43 -10.33 -0.64
N LYS A 68 5.97 -10.61 0.54
CA LYS A 68 6.74 -11.83 0.82
C LYS A 68 5.88 -12.97 1.35
N ASN A 69 4.56 -12.81 1.38
CA ASN A 69 3.63 -13.82 1.89
C ASN A 69 3.94 -14.30 3.32
N LYS A 70 4.42 -13.38 4.19
CA LYS A 70 4.84 -13.71 5.56
C LYS A 70 3.75 -13.55 6.63
N ILE A 71 2.52 -13.34 6.21
CA ILE A 71 1.40 -13.02 7.10
C ILE A 71 0.55 -14.23 7.35
N ILE A 72 0.27 -14.50 8.63
CA ILE A 72 -0.52 -15.62 9.09
C ILE A 72 -1.68 -15.14 9.95
N GLY A 73 -2.84 -15.78 9.81
CA GLY A 73 -4.02 -15.49 10.61
C GLY A 73 -4.80 -14.27 10.12
N ASN A 74 -5.89 -13.95 10.83
CA ASN A 74 -6.92 -13.04 10.33
C ASN A 74 -6.92 -11.65 10.99
N LYS A 75 -6.01 -11.39 11.94
CA LYS A 75 -5.92 -10.11 12.68
C LYS A 75 -4.65 -9.36 12.30
N ASN A 76 -4.56 -8.92 11.06
CA ASN A 76 -3.42 -8.13 10.58
C ASN A 76 -3.93 -6.83 9.96
N VAL A 77 -3.19 -5.74 10.17
CA VAL A 77 -3.52 -4.39 9.68
C VAL A 77 -2.32 -3.81 8.95
N LEU A 78 -2.54 -3.34 7.74
CA LEU A 78 -1.61 -2.51 6.98
C LEU A 78 -2.14 -1.08 6.98
N ILE A 79 -1.31 -0.13 7.36
CA ILE A 79 -1.65 1.30 7.32
C ILE A 79 -1.21 1.89 5.99
N THR A 80 -2.10 2.61 5.33
CA THR A 80 -1.79 3.43 4.15
C THR A 80 -2.14 4.88 4.44
N ILE A 81 -1.34 5.83 3.93
CA ILE A 81 -1.56 7.26 4.10
C ILE A 81 -1.42 7.91 2.73
N ASP A 82 -2.47 8.57 2.28
CA ASP A 82 -2.56 9.14 0.95
C ASP A 82 -2.13 10.62 0.92
N ASP A 83 -1.92 11.15 -0.29
CA ASP A 83 -1.70 12.56 -0.67
C ASP A 83 -0.35 13.17 -0.29
N GLY A 84 0.32 12.72 0.75
CA GLY A 84 1.61 13.29 1.15
C GLY A 84 1.49 14.62 1.91
N HIS A 85 0.40 14.84 2.67
CA HIS A 85 0.25 16.01 3.53
C HIS A 85 1.32 16.04 4.64
N LYS A 86 1.80 17.23 5.00
CA LYS A 86 2.92 17.42 5.94
C LYS A 86 2.63 16.93 7.38
N THR A 87 1.36 16.87 7.77
CA THR A 87 0.96 16.35 9.09
C THR A 87 1.34 14.88 9.29
N VAL A 88 1.61 14.13 8.21
CA VAL A 88 2.13 12.76 8.25
C VAL A 88 3.43 12.68 9.07
N ILE A 89 4.32 13.69 8.97
CA ILE A 89 5.60 13.71 9.71
C ILE A 89 5.35 13.69 11.22
N LYS A 90 4.40 14.51 11.70
CA LYS A 90 4.02 14.54 13.13
C LYS A 90 3.43 13.20 13.56
N ALA A 91 2.43 12.71 12.83
CA ALA A 91 1.78 11.44 13.14
C ALA A 91 2.76 10.27 13.11
N TYR A 92 3.70 10.26 12.16
CA TYR A 92 4.75 9.25 12.11
C TYR A 92 5.65 9.30 13.34
N ASN A 93 6.22 10.46 13.67
CA ASN A 93 7.18 10.58 14.78
C ASN A 93 6.53 10.35 16.14
N GLU A 94 5.32 10.88 16.36
CA GLU A 94 4.64 10.82 17.64
C GLU A 94 3.88 9.50 17.87
N VAL A 95 3.37 8.85 16.80
CA VAL A 95 2.48 7.68 16.94
C VAL A 95 3.05 6.45 16.27
N LEU A 96 3.25 6.49 14.94
CA LEU A 96 3.53 5.28 14.17
C LEU A 96 4.91 4.70 14.49
N LYS A 97 5.94 5.54 14.53
CA LYS A 97 7.33 5.12 14.83
C LYS A 97 7.47 4.53 16.24
N PRO A 98 6.95 5.14 17.32
CA PRO A 98 6.98 4.54 18.65
C PRO A 98 6.23 3.21 18.77
N MET A 99 5.20 3.00 17.94
CA MET A 99 4.46 1.75 17.86
C MET A 99 5.09 0.72 16.89
N ASN A 100 6.24 1.06 16.28
CA ASN A 100 6.94 0.27 15.25
C ASN A 100 6.06 -0.02 14.03
N ILE A 101 5.21 0.93 13.63
CA ILE A 101 4.34 0.83 12.45
C ILE A 101 5.00 1.54 11.28
N LYS A 102 5.16 0.82 10.16
CA LYS A 102 5.70 1.35 8.91
C LYS A 102 4.58 1.40 7.86
N PRO A 103 4.00 2.58 7.61
CA PRO A 103 2.90 2.71 6.67
C PRO A 103 3.36 2.60 5.21
N VAL A 104 2.40 2.49 4.31
CA VAL A 104 2.56 2.80 2.89
C VAL A 104 2.18 4.27 2.70
N LEU A 105 3.05 5.06 2.10
CA LEU A 105 2.73 6.42 1.67
C LEU A 105 2.39 6.44 0.18
N ALA A 106 1.18 6.82 -0.15
CA ALA A 106 0.73 7.03 -1.52
C ALA A 106 0.96 8.50 -1.90
N ILE A 107 1.96 8.74 -2.74
CA ILE A 107 2.42 10.09 -3.08
C ILE A 107 2.10 10.41 -4.54
N TYR A 108 1.58 11.62 -4.79
CA TYR A 108 1.50 12.17 -6.14
C TYR A 108 2.53 13.31 -6.30
N PRO A 109 3.55 13.12 -7.17
CA PRO A 109 4.70 14.01 -7.28
C PRO A 109 4.36 15.48 -7.58
N GLY A 110 3.23 15.73 -8.26
CA GLY A 110 2.83 17.07 -8.66
C GLY A 110 2.59 18.06 -7.52
N ILE A 111 2.44 17.56 -6.27
CA ILE A 111 2.21 18.42 -5.09
C ILE A 111 3.46 18.55 -4.20
N VAL A 112 4.44 17.68 -4.36
CA VAL A 112 5.60 17.59 -3.45
C VAL A 112 6.40 18.91 -3.49
N GLY A 113 6.51 19.56 -2.33
CA GLY A 113 7.24 20.82 -2.19
C GLY A 113 6.56 22.05 -2.80
N ILE A 114 5.35 21.92 -3.37
CA ILE A 114 4.63 23.05 -3.99
C ILE A 114 4.08 24.02 -2.94
N SER A 115 3.66 23.52 -1.80
CA SER A 115 3.17 24.36 -0.70
C SER A 115 3.66 23.87 0.66
N LYS A 116 3.54 24.74 1.69
CA LYS A 116 3.90 24.42 3.06
C LYS A 116 3.03 23.31 3.69
N SER A 117 1.91 22.98 3.07
CA SER A 117 0.99 21.92 3.54
C SER A 117 1.41 20.52 3.12
N PHE A 118 2.31 20.38 2.16
CA PHE A 118 2.75 19.09 1.65
C PHE A 118 4.23 18.84 1.95
N MET A 119 4.59 17.55 2.04
CA MET A 119 5.97 17.15 2.28
C MET A 119 6.89 17.57 1.15
N THR A 120 8.12 17.87 1.50
CA THR A 120 9.24 18.01 0.55
C THR A 120 9.84 16.62 0.23
N TRP A 121 10.66 16.56 -0.82
CA TRP A 121 11.40 15.35 -1.14
C TRP A 121 12.35 14.89 -0.03
N ASP A 122 12.95 15.82 0.70
CA ASP A 122 13.84 15.51 1.82
C ASP A 122 13.07 14.86 2.98
N GLU A 123 11.88 15.37 3.28
CA GLU A 123 10.98 14.79 4.30
C GLU A 123 10.51 13.40 3.89
N ILE A 124 10.10 13.19 2.63
CA ILE A 124 9.73 11.87 2.10
C ILE A 124 10.93 10.91 2.19
N ASN A 125 12.12 11.34 1.76
CA ASN A 125 13.32 10.52 1.78
C ASN A 125 13.78 10.17 3.21
N SER A 126 13.54 11.03 4.19
CA SER A 126 13.75 10.71 5.60
C SER A 126 12.89 9.52 6.03
N LEU A 127 11.59 9.51 5.68
CA LEU A 127 10.69 8.38 5.97
C LEU A 127 11.09 7.10 5.22
N VAL A 128 11.52 7.24 3.96
CA VAL A 128 12.03 6.10 3.16
C VAL A 128 13.25 5.45 3.82
N LYS A 129 14.17 6.23 4.38
CA LYS A 129 15.34 5.72 5.12
C LYS A 129 14.94 4.94 6.38
N GLU A 130 13.81 5.28 6.98
CA GLU A 130 13.23 4.56 8.12
C GLU A 130 12.44 3.31 7.71
N GLY A 131 12.33 3.02 6.43
CA GLY A 131 11.68 1.83 5.88
C GLY A 131 10.20 1.99 5.59
N VAL A 132 9.72 3.23 5.49
CA VAL A 132 8.36 3.53 4.98
C VAL A 132 8.30 3.19 3.48
N TYR A 133 7.25 2.49 3.07
CA TYR A 133 7.04 2.08 1.70
C TYR A 133 6.36 3.18 0.89
N ILE A 134 6.79 3.41 -0.36
CA ILE A 134 6.21 4.41 -1.24
C ILE A 134 5.38 3.73 -2.33
N ALA A 135 4.15 4.19 -2.51
CA ALA A 135 3.26 3.85 -3.61
C ALA A 135 2.97 5.09 -4.47
N SER A 136 2.66 4.88 -5.74
CA SER A 136 2.20 5.97 -6.62
C SER A 136 0.72 6.27 -6.35
N HIS A 137 0.39 7.56 -6.29
CA HIS A 137 -1.00 8.06 -6.18
C HIS A 137 -1.37 8.96 -7.36
N GLY A 138 -0.89 8.60 -8.57
CA GLY A 138 -0.97 9.47 -9.73
C GLY A 138 0.13 10.52 -9.75
N TYR A 139 0.07 11.44 -10.71
CA TYR A 139 0.97 12.58 -10.80
C TYR A 139 0.34 13.88 -10.29
N ASN A 140 -0.91 14.15 -10.68
CA ASN A 140 -1.72 15.30 -10.26
C ASN A 140 -3.01 14.89 -9.54
N HIS A 141 -3.10 13.62 -9.08
CA HIS A 141 -4.28 13.11 -8.39
C HIS A 141 -5.55 13.14 -9.25
N LEU A 142 -5.45 12.85 -10.56
CA LEU A 142 -6.59 12.81 -11.46
C LEU A 142 -7.32 11.46 -11.41
N LYS A 143 -8.59 11.47 -11.80
CA LYS A 143 -9.41 10.24 -11.92
C LYS A 143 -8.95 9.44 -13.14
N VAL A 144 -8.12 8.42 -12.94
CA VAL A 144 -7.52 7.60 -14.00
C VAL A 144 -8.52 6.60 -14.58
N ASN A 145 -9.29 7.02 -15.57
CA ASN A 145 -10.35 6.23 -16.20
C ASN A 145 -10.44 6.48 -17.72
N GLU A 146 -11.38 5.79 -18.41
CA GLU A 146 -11.62 5.95 -19.83
C GLU A 146 -11.93 7.41 -20.24
N LYS A 147 -12.63 8.15 -19.37
CA LYS A 147 -12.98 9.55 -19.66
C LYS A 147 -11.72 10.42 -19.74
N LEU A 148 -10.79 10.27 -18.81
CA LEU A 148 -9.50 11.00 -18.85
C LEU A 148 -8.70 10.54 -20.06
N TYR A 149 -8.58 9.23 -20.29
CA TYR A 149 -7.85 8.66 -21.43
C TYR A 149 -8.33 9.19 -22.76
N SER A 150 -9.65 9.25 -22.98
CA SER A 150 -10.25 9.73 -24.23
C SER A 150 -10.14 11.24 -24.41
N LYS A 151 -10.19 12.00 -23.29
CA LYS A 151 -10.16 13.46 -23.32
C LYS A 151 -8.73 14.00 -23.43
N ASP A 152 -7.81 13.43 -22.67
CA ASP A 152 -6.42 13.86 -22.55
C ASP A 152 -5.54 12.66 -22.22
N LYS A 153 -5.12 11.97 -23.25
CA LYS A 153 -4.26 10.78 -23.12
C LYS A 153 -2.92 11.14 -22.48
N SER A 154 -2.36 12.30 -22.74
CA SER A 154 -1.10 12.73 -22.16
C SER A 154 -1.20 12.89 -20.65
N ALA A 155 -2.26 13.54 -20.17
CA ALA A 155 -2.52 13.66 -18.72
C ALA A 155 -2.77 12.28 -18.09
N PHE A 156 -3.48 11.38 -18.77
CA PHE A 156 -3.67 10.01 -18.30
C PHE A 156 -2.34 9.25 -18.17
N GLU A 157 -1.46 9.37 -19.16
CA GLU A 157 -0.13 8.75 -19.15
C GLU A 157 0.77 9.35 -18.07
N ASP A 158 0.71 10.67 -17.85
CA ASP A 158 1.42 11.34 -16.76
C ASP A 158 1.05 10.76 -15.39
N GLU A 159 -0.23 10.48 -15.13
CA GLU A 159 -0.68 9.90 -13.86
C GLU A 159 -0.02 8.55 -13.56
N ILE A 160 0.30 7.75 -14.58
CA ILE A 160 0.82 6.40 -14.41
C ILE A 160 2.34 6.35 -14.62
N ILE A 161 2.81 6.89 -15.75
CA ILE A 161 4.18 6.71 -16.20
C ILE A 161 5.11 7.74 -15.56
N LYS A 162 4.76 9.02 -15.67
CA LYS A 162 5.56 10.13 -15.15
C LYS A 162 5.61 10.10 -13.63
N SER A 163 4.48 9.81 -12.97
CA SER A 163 4.43 9.62 -11.53
C SER A 163 5.44 8.58 -11.07
N LYS A 164 5.40 7.37 -11.64
CA LYS A 164 6.33 6.29 -11.33
C LYS A 164 7.78 6.72 -11.50
N LYS A 165 8.11 7.28 -12.68
CA LYS A 165 9.46 7.73 -13.01
C LYS A 165 10.02 8.70 -11.98
N ILE A 166 9.26 9.75 -11.64
CA ILE A 166 9.69 10.77 -10.69
C ILE A 166 9.85 10.17 -9.28
N LEU A 167 8.91 9.34 -8.84
CA LEU A 167 9.01 8.68 -7.54
C LEU A 167 10.26 7.81 -7.45
N GLU A 168 10.56 7.01 -8.48
CA GLU A 168 11.76 6.17 -8.54
C GLU A 168 13.05 7.01 -8.54
N GLU A 169 13.12 8.07 -9.35
CA GLU A 169 14.27 8.98 -9.39
C GLU A 169 14.51 9.69 -8.05
N LYS A 170 13.45 10.16 -7.41
CA LYS A 170 13.56 10.96 -6.17
C LYS A 170 13.80 10.12 -4.93
N THR A 171 13.27 8.89 -4.88
CA THR A 171 13.36 8.04 -3.68
C THR A 171 14.42 6.95 -3.80
N GLY A 172 14.91 6.64 -4.99
CA GLY A 172 15.78 5.50 -5.27
C GLY A 172 15.11 4.14 -5.02
N LYS A 173 13.77 4.10 -4.91
CA LYS A 173 13.00 2.88 -4.67
C LYS A 173 12.22 2.48 -5.90
N LYS A 174 12.13 1.17 -6.16
CA LYS A 174 11.22 0.65 -7.17
C LYS A 174 9.77 0.91 -6.76
N ILE A 175 8.99 1.51 -7.65
CA ILE A 175 7.57 1.79 -7.44
C ILE A 175 6.75 0.80 -8.25
N ASP A 176 6.16 -0.17 -7.59
CA ASP A 176 5.39 -1.25 -8.23
C ASP A 176 3.95 -1.37 -7.68
N THR A 177 3.58 -0.47 -6.79
CA THR A 177 2.25 -0.38 -6.20
C THR A 177 1.59 0.95 -6.56
N PHE A 178 0.34 0.90 -6.99
CA PHE A 178 -0.49 2.06 -7.29
C PHE A 178 -1.66 2.14 -6.31
N ILE A 179 -2.01 3.33 -5.85
CA ILE A 179 -3.23 3.59 -5.10
C ILE A 179 -4.07 4.54 -5.93
N TYR A 180 -5.28 4.12 -6.27
CA TYR A 180 -6.13 4.89 -7.17
C TYR A 180 -6.64 6.16 -6.51
N PRO A 181 -6.38 7.36 -7.08
CA PRO A 181 -7.08 8.57 -6.67
C PRO A 181 -8.59 8.37 -6.69
N TYR A 182 -9.25 8.70 -5.57
CA TYR A 182 -10.70 8.48 -5.37
C TYR A 182 -11.16 7.00 -5.50
N GLY A 183 -10.24 6.03 -5.53
CA GLY A 183 -10.54 4.62 -5.83
C GLY A 183 -11.01 4.38 -7.27
N ILE A 184 -10.92 5.38 -8.16
CA ILE A 184 -11.45 5.32 -9.52
C ILE A 184 -10.45 4.69 -10.48
N ARG A 185 -10.91 3.69 -11.20
CA ARG A 185 -10.16 2.92 -12.18
C ARG A 185 -11.06 2.50 -13.35
N SER A 186 -10.41 1.94 -14.36
CA SER A 186 -11.06 1.36 -15.51
C SER A 186 -10.21 0.23 -16.11
N LYS A 187 -10.74 -0.46 -17.10
CA LYS A 187 -10.01 -1.53 -17.77
C LYS A 187 -8.69 -1.01 -18.37
N ILE A 188 -8.76 0.12 -19.10
CA ILE A 188 -7.57 0.72 -19.71
C ILE A 188 -6.53 1.14 -18.65
N THR A 189 -6.97 1.61 -17.49
CA THR A 189 -6.05 1.94 -16.38
C THR A 189 -5.28 0.71 -15.92
N LYS A 190 -5.97 -0.40 -15.68
CA LYS A 190 -5.34 -1.65 -15.25
C LYS A 190 -4.36 -2.20 -16.32
N GLU A 191 -4.69 -2.09 -17.59
CA GLU A 191 -3.81 -2.47 -18.70
C GLU A 191 -2.53 -1.62 -18.73
N TYR A 192 -2.65 -0.30 -18.51
CA TYR A 192 -1.51 0.61 -18.44
C TYR A 192 -0.64 0.33 -17.21
N LEU A 193 -1.24 0.13 -16.05
CA LEU A 193 -0.48 -0.21 -14.84
C LEU A 193 0.36 -1.48 -15.05
N LYS A 194 -0.24 -2.54 -15.60
CA LYS A 194 0.47 -3.79 -15.94
C LYS A 194 1.61 -3.53 -16.92
N LYS A 195 1.33 -2.82 -18.02
CA LYS A 195 2.30 -2.51 -19.09
C LYS A 195 3.51 -1.74 -18.54
N PHE A 196 3.30 -0.83 -17.60
CA PHE A 196 4.36 0.01 -17.04
C PHE A 196 4.95 -0.50 -15.73
N GLY A 197 4.76 -1.80 -15.45
CA GLY A 197 5.49 -2.51 -14.40
C GLY A 197 5.00 -2.29 -12.98
N TYR A 198 3.74 -1.88 -12.80
CA TYR A 198 3.06 -2.04 -11.53
C TYR A 198 2.62 -3.49 -11.38
N THR A 199 2.66 -4.01 -10.18
CA THR A 199 2.30 -5.39 -9.86
C THR A 199 0.98 -5.49 -9.11
N MET A 200 0.55 -4.38 -8.50
CA MET A 200 -0.70 -4.32 -7.73
C MET A 200 -1.24 -2.91 -7.63
N ALA A 201 -2.55 -2.81 -7.37
CA ALA A 201 -3.19 -1.54 -7.07
C ALA A 201 -4.31 -1.67 -6.04
N PHE A 202 -4.43 -0.66 -5.17
CA PHE A 202 -5.44 -0.58 -4.13
C PHE A 202 -6.56 0.38 -4.50
N THR A 203 -7.77 -0.03 -4.15
CA THR A 203 -9.01 0.75 -4.33
C THR A 203 -9.46 1.36 -2.99
N ILE A 204 -10.73 1.75 -2.91
CA ILE A 204 -11.47 2.06 -1.68
C ILE A 204 -12.67 1.10 -1.52
N ASN A 205 -12.63 -0.05 -2.17
CA ASN A 205 -13.65 -1.07 -1.97
C ASN A 205 -13.36 -1.81 -0.67
N TRP A 206 -14.35 -1.94 0.16
CA TRP A 206 -14.24 -2.66 1.42
C TRP A 206 -13.95 -4.14 1.19
N GLY A 207 -13.13 -4.70 2.04
CA GLY A 207 -12.76 -6.10 1.98
C GLY A 207 -11.46 -6.39 2.71
N THR A 208 -11.00 -7.63 2.68
CA THR A 208 -9.71 -8.03 3.24
C THR A 208 -8.79 -8.50 2.14
N LEU A 209 -7.55 -8.09 2.22
CA LEU A 209 -6.48 -8.59 1.38
C LEU A 209 -6.11 -10.01 1.82
N ALA A 210 -6.14 -10.96 0.90
CA ALA A 210 -5.68 -12.33 1.16
C ALA A 210 -4.14 -12.41 1.07
N VAL A 211 -3.55 -13.27 1.90
CA VAL A 211 -2.12 -13.63 1.82
C VAL A 211 -2.03 -15.17 1.90
N PRO A 212 -1.41 -15.84 0.95
CA PRO A 212 -0.62 -15.33 -0.19
C PRO A 212 -1.39 -14.37 -1.09
N ILE A 213 -0.67 -13.33 -1.56
CA ILE A 213 -1.31 -12.22 -2.25
C ILE A 213 -1.93 -12.62 -3.60
N GLU A 214 -1.42 -13.68 -4.22
CA GLU A 214 -1.91 -14.28 -5.47
C GLU A 214 -3.30 -14.89 -5.35
N LYS A 215 -3.81 -15.07 -4.12
CA LYS A 215 -5.18 -15.52 -3.86
C LYS A 215 -6.24 -14.44 -4.09
N ASN A 216 -5.84 -13.19 -4.24
CA ASN A 216 -6.77 -12.12 -4.58
C ASN A 216 -7.20 -12.25 -6.04
N SER A 217 -8.49 -12.07 -6.30
CA SER A 217 -9.09 -12.28 -7.63
C SER A 217 -8.54 -11.32 -8.70
N ASP A 218 -8.18 -10.11 -8.32
CA ASP A 218 -7.55 -9.11 -9.19
C ASP A 218 -6.52 -8.29 -8.40
N MET A 219 -5.25 -8.43 -8.76
CA MET A 219 -4.14 -7.69 -8.14
C MET A 219 -4.23 -6.17 -8.36
N PHE A 220 -5.07 -5.72 -9.27
CA PHE A 220 -5.30 -4.31 -9.57
C PHE A 220 -6.64 -3.79 -9.01
N GLU A 221 -7.26 -4.55 -8.13
CA GLU A 221 -8.49 -4.16 -7.40
C GLU A 221 -8.43 -4.58 -5.92
N LEU A 222 -7.27 -4.47 -5.30
CA LEU A 222 -7.10 -4.85 -3.89
C LEU A 222 -7.94 -3.96 -2.98
N PRO A 223 -8.60 -4.55 -1.97
CA PRO A 223 -9.51 -3.82 -1.07
C PRO A 223 -8.76 -2.93 -0.10
N ARG A 224 -9.44 -1.83 0.34
CA ARG A 224 -8.96 -0.89 1.34
C ARG A 224 -10.14 -0.19 2.03
N TYR A 225 -10.03 0.10 3.32
CA TYR A 225 -11.02 0.84 4.13
C TYR A 225 -10.61 2.28 4.31
#